data_1e7326743d47c20982a535d51591cb81
#
_entry.id   1e7326743d47c20982a535d51591cb81
#
_cell.length_a   1.000
_cell.length_b   1.000
_cell.length_c   1.000
_cell.angle_alpha   90.00
_cell.angle_beta   90.00
_cell.angle_gamma   90.00
#
_symmetry.space_group_name_H-M   'P 1'
#
loop_
_entity.id
_entity.type
_entity.pdbx_description
1 polymer ?
#
loop_
_entity_poly.entity_id
_entity_poly.type
_entity_poly.pdbx_seq_one_letter_code
_entity_poly.pdbx_strand_id
1 'polypeptide(L)'
;MQNNTLLIVGSIAIDSIETPFDSRKNILGGSTTYSLVVSGENVPTSIVGIVGYDFPKEGMKIFKKYSNNLDDLIISKGKTFSWGGKYLKNWDDRETLFTDLGAFEDFKPVLSKSNQNHSHIFLANIHPDLQQLVIDQSLNSSKIIAIDTMNLWIDIAKDSLHNVLSSSDILFINESEASLLSGKKTIYDSASLFLDLGLKIVVVKKGGQGAELFSNEENIKIGAYK
;
A
#
# COMPACT_ATOMS: atom_id res chain seq x y z
N MET A 1 26.61 -7.28 7.82
CA MET A 1 25.19 -7.10 8.17
C MET A 1 24.53 -6.53 6.94
N GLN A 2 23.53 -7.20 6.36
CA GLN A 2 22.75 -6.62 5.28
C GLN A 2 22.03 -5.40 5.86
N ASN A 3 22.28 -4.22 5.30
CA ASN A 3 21.54 -3.02 5.71
C ASN A 3 20.08 -3.22 5.30
N ASN A 4 19.18 -3.33 6.27
CA ASN A 4 17.75 -3.40 5.99
C ASN A 4 17.32 -2.10 5.29
N THR A 5 16.84 -2.22 4.08
CA THR A 5 16.32 -1.11 3.26
C THR A 5 14.94 -1.45 2.75
N LEU A 6 14.06 -0.47 2.65
CA LEU A 6 12.68 -0.63 2.20
C LEU A 6 12.43 0.17 0.92
N LEU A 7 11.83 -0.47 -0.07
CA LEU A 7 11.24 0.19 -1.23
C LEU A 7 9.72 0.17 -1.10
N ILE A 8 9.07 1.31 -1.28
CA ILE A 8 7.61 1.42 -1.29
C ILE A 8 7.15 1.84 -2.68
N VAL A 9 6.20 1.11 -3.24
CA VAL A 9 5.45 1.55 -4.42
C VAL A 9 3.97 1.60 -4.09
N GLY A 10 3.28 2.66 -4.52
CA GLY A 10 1.85 2.82 -4.25
C GLY A 10 1.33 4.16 -4.75
N SER A 11 0.09 4.46 -4.43
CA SER A 11 -0.53 5.73 -4.77
C SER A 11 0.03 6.87 -3.91
N ILE A 12 0.15 8.05 -4.55
CA ILE A 12 0.38 9.33 -3.90
C ILE A 12 -0.78 10.23 -4.32
N ALA A 13 -1.51 10.77 -3.38
CA ALA A 13 -2.78 11.44 -3.65
C ALA A 13 -2.91 12.80 -2.96
N ILE A 14 -3.83 13.60 -3.48
CA ILE A 14 -4.42 14.76 -2.81
C ILE A 14 -5.87 14.42 -2.51
N ASP A 15 -6.18 14.17 -1.24
CA ASP A 15 -7.48 13.67 -0.83
C ASP A 15 -8.42 14.79 -0.34
N SER A 16 -9.73 14.55 -0.47
CA SER A 16 -10.78 15.31 0.16
C SER A 16 -11.64 14.38 1.00
N ILE A 17 -11.73 14.66 2.29
CA ILE A 17 -12.41 13.78 3.23
C ILE A 17 -13.55 14.52 3.90
N GLU A 18 -14.73 13.92 3.86
CA GLU A 18 -15.90 14.32 4.63
C GLU A 18 -16.16 13.30 5.73
N THR A 19 -16.45 13.77 6.92
CA THR A 19 -16.89 12.97 8.06
C THR A 19 -18.22 13.52 8.59
N PRO A 20 -18.93 12.84 9.48
CA PRO A 20 -20.13 13.40 10.12
C PRO A 20 -19.90 14.70 10.91
N PHE A 21 -18.65 15.06 11.21
CA PHE A 21 -18.29 16.17 12.09
C PHE A 21 -17.45 17.26 11.42
N ASP A 22 -16.71 16.93 10.37
CA ASP A 22 -15.78 17.86 9.70
C ASP A 22 -15.54 17.46 8.25
N SER A 23 -15.06 18.40 7.45
CA SER A 23 -14.59 18.12 6.09
C SER A 23 -13.25 18.80 5.84
N ARG A 24 -12.36 18.10 5.15
CA ARG A 24 -11.06 18.64 4.77
C ARG A 24 -10.77 18.35 3.31
N LYS A 25 -10.20 19.34 2.63
CA LYS A 25 -9.81 19.25 1.21
C LYS A 25 -8.32 19.47 1.07
N ASN A 26 -7.77 18.92 -0.02
CA ASN A 26 -6.37 19.07 -0.40
C ASN A 26 -5.40 18.60 0.68
N ILE A 27 -5.72 17.49 1.34
CA ILE A 27 -4.83 16.83 2.29
C ILE A 27 -3.94 15.81 1.59
N LEU A 28 -2.72 15.65 2.07
CA LEU A 28 -1.83 14.60 1.57
C LEU A 28 -2.42 13.23 1.87
N GLY A 29 -2.47 12.41 0.86
CA GLY A 29 -3.01 11.06 0.92
C GLY A 29 -2.21 10.08 0.08
N GLY A 30 -2.81 8.92 -0.14
CA GLY A 30 -2.19 7.83 -0.86
C GLY A 30 -1.38 6.88 0.02
N SER A 31 -1.38 5.62 -0.36
CA SER A 31 -0.76 4.53 0.41
C SER A 31 0.75 4.71 0.59
N THR A 32 1.46 5.23 -0.42
CA THR A 32 2.89 5.54 -0.34
C THR A 32 3.19 6.62 0.69
N THR A 33 2.38 7.67 0.74
CA THR A 33 2.60 8.80 1.66
C THR A 33 2.59 8.36 3.12
N TYR A 34 1.57 7.62 3.52
CA TYR A 34 1.44 7.13 4.90
C TYR A 34 2.51 6.12 5.27
N SER A 35 2.78 5.16 4.36
CA SER A 35 3.79 4.14 4.58
C SER A 35 5.19 4.73 4.71
N LEU A 36 5.53 5.72 3.87
CA LEU A 36 6.82 6.41 3.93
C LEU A 36 7.05 7.10 5.28
N VAL A 37 6.05 7.85 5.78
CA VAL A 37 6.21 8.58 7.05
C VAL A 37 6.50 7.64 8.20
N VAL A 38 5.78 6.50 8.25
CA VAL A 38 5.98 5.51 9.31
C VAL A 38 7.30 4.75 9.18
N SER A 39 7.63 4.30 7.98
CA SER A 39 8.85 3.49 7.77
C SER A 39 10.13 4.31 7.76
N GLY A 40 10.09 5.52 7.19
CA GLY A 40 11.27 6.37 7.05
C GLY A 40 11.85 6.89 8.37
N GLU A 41 11.11 6.81 9.48
CA GLU A 41 11.65 7.05 10.82
C GLU A 41 12.45 5.87 11.38
N ASN A 42 12.27 4.66 10.82
CA ASN A 42 12.80 3.43 11.38
C ASN A 42 13.88 2.77 10.50
N VAL A 43 13.73 2.87 9.17
CA VAL A 43 14.64 2.23 8.20
C VAL A 43 14.87 3.12 6.99
N PRO A 44 16.03 3.03 6.31
CA PRO A 44 16.25 3.70 5.04
C PRO A 44 15.21 3.27 4.02
N THR A 45 14.31 4.20 3.68
CA THR A 45 13.15 3.94 2.82
C THR A 45 13.23 4.76 1.54
N SER A 46 13.01 4.14 0.39
CA SER A 46 12.87 4.78 -0.91
C SER A 46 11.45 4.59 -1.44
N ILE A 47 10.99 5.50 -2.30
CA ILE A 47 9.65 5.44 -2.88
C ILE A 47 9.69 5.43 -4.39
N VAL A 48 8.70 4.75 -4.98
CA VAL A 48 8.38 4.76 -6.40
C VAL A 48 6.96 5.30 -6.56
N GLY A 49 6.80 6.36 -7.34
CA GLY A 49 5.49 6.96 -7.50
C GLY A 49 5.46 8.09 -8.52
N ILE A 50 4.30 8.68 -8.69
CA ILE A 50 4.08 9.81 -9.58
C ILE A 50 3.22 10.86 -8.89
N VAL A 51 3.59 12.12 -9.10
CA VAL A 51 2.82 13.29 -8.67
C VAL A 51 2.65 14.25 -9.84
N GLY A 52 1.67 15.12 -9.76
CA GLY A 52 1.47 16.18 -10.76
C GLY A 52 2.21 17.48 -10.41
N TYR A 53 2.06 18.46 -11.30
CA TYR A 53 2.64 19.81 -11.13
C TYR A 53 2.05 20.55 -9.92
N ASP A 54 0.88 20.13 -9.45
CA ASP A 54 0.11 20.72 -8.35
C ASP A 54 0.41 20.08 -6.99
N PHE A 55 1.36 19.13 -6.95
CA PHE A 55 1.71 18.46 -5.70
C PHE A 55 2.24 19.47 -4.65
N PRO A 56 1.69 19.48 -3.43
CA PRO A 56 2.02 20.49 -2.43
C PRO A 56 3.51 20.51 -2.06
N LYS A 57 4.09 21.71 -1.91
CA LYS A 57 5.47 21.88 -1.45
C LYS A 57 5.74 21.24 -0.09
N GLU A 58 4.75 21.26 0.79
CA GLU A 58 4.78 20.61 2.10
C GLU A 58 4.90 19.10 1.97
N GLY A 59 4.18 18.49 1.03
CA GLY A 59 4.30 17.07 0.71
C GLY A 59 5.71 16.72 0.22
N MET A 60 6.28 17.54 -0.64
CA MET A 60 7.66 17.34 -1.11
C MET A 60 8.68 17.49 0.04
N LYS A 61 8.45 18.37 1.02
CA LYS A 61 9.30 18.45 2.21
C LYS A 61 9.23 17.19 3.08
N ILE A 62 8.02 16.64 3.24
CA ILE A 62 7.80 15.37 3.94
C ILE A 62 8.55 14.25 3.23
N PHE A 63 8.42 14.13 1.92
CA PHE A 63 9.11 13.11 1.14
C PHE A 63 10.63 13.21 1.28
N LYS A 64 11.20 14.43 1.17
CA LYS A 64 12.64 14.67 1.38
C LYS A 64 13.13 14.37 2.79
N LYS A 65 12.26 14.51 3.80
CA LYS A 65 12.60 14.21 5.19
C LYS A 65 12.68 12.73 5.48
N TYR A 66 11.73 11.95 4.94
CA TYR A 66 11.52 10.56 5.32
C TYR A 66 12.07 9.56 4.28
N SER A 67 12.33 10.00 3.04
CA SER A 67 12.89 9.13 2.01
C SER A 67 14.40 9.19 1.96
N ASN A 68 15.03 8.04 1.76
CA ASN A 68 16.47 7.93 1.50
C ASN A 68 16.86 8.54 0.15
N ASN A 69 16.04 8.31 -0.89
CA ASN A 69 16.14 8.98 -2.19
C ASN A 69 14.75 9.12 -2.82
N LEU A 70 14.65 9.98 -3.82
CA LEU A 70 13.45 10.25 -4.61
C LEU A 70 13.71 10.00 -6.12
N ASP A 71 14.67 9.12 -6.45
CA ASP A 71 15.13 8.90 -7.82
C ASP A 71 13.99 8.41 -8.73
N ASP A 72 13.04 7.65 -8.17
CA ASP A 72 11.89 7.08 -8.87
C ASP A 72 10.56 7.79 -8.57
N LEU A 73 10.63 9.02 -8.04
CA LEU A 73 9.47 9.91 -7.94
C LEU A 73 9.34 10.77 -9.20
N ILE A 74 8.34 10.47 -10.02
CA ILE A 74 8.07 11.21 -11.27
C ILE A 74 7.24 12.45 -10.95
N ILE A 75 7.65 13.60 -11.50
CA ILE A 75 6.83 14.83 -11.50
C ILE A 75 6.27 15.04 -12.90
N SER A 76 4.97 14.80 -13.06
CA SER A 76 4.25 14.89 -14.33
C SER A 76 3.74 16.29 -14.62
N LYS A 77 3.42 16.55 -15.90
CA LYS A 77 2.71 17.77 -16.35
C LYS A 77 1.20 17.70 -16.05
N GLY A 78 0.65 16.53 -15.73
CA GLY A 78 -0.74 16.35 -15.31
C GLY A 78 -0.93 16.76 -13.85
N LYS A 79 -2.19 16.70 -13.37
CA LYS A 79 -2.50 16.87 -11.94
C LYS A 79 -2.14 15.61 -11.15
N THR A 80 -1.88 15.78 -9.88
CA THR A 80 -1.73 14.66 -8.95
C THR A 80 -3.04 13.89 -8.84
N PHE A 81 -2.97 12.57 -8.70
CA PHE A 81 -4.11 11.72 -8.36
C PHE A 81 -4.87 12.31 -7.18
N SER A 82 -6.18 12.39 -7.30
CA SER A 82 -7.02 12.87 -6.20
C SER A 82 -8.23 11.98 -5.98
N TRP A 83 -8.57 11.82 -4.70
CA TRP A 83 -9.70 11.02 -4.27
C TRP A 83 -10.55 11.81 -3.27
N GLY A 84 -11.86 11.68 -3.39
CA GLY A 84 -12.80 12.22 -2.43
C GLY A 84 -13.61 11.11 -1.80
N GLY A 85 -13.68 11.10 -0.47
CA GLY A 85 -14.44 10.12 0.28
C GLY A 85 -15.23 10.72 1.42
N LYS A 86 -16.40 10.12 1.69
CA LYS A 86 -17.26 10.45 2.81
C LYS A 86 -17.36 9.26 3.74
N TYR A 87 -16.84 9.41 4.95
CA TYR A 87 -16.94 8.42 6.01
C TYR A 87 -18.32 8.47 6.67
N LEU A 88 -18.91 7.30 6.91
CA LEU A 88 -20.19 7.16 7.58
C LEU A 88 -20.02 7.17 9.10
N LYS A 89 -21.14 7.17 9.84
CA LYS A 89 -21.14 7.29 11.31
C LYS A 89 -20.40 6.15 12.03
N ASN A 90 -20.27 4.99 11.41
CA ASN A 90 -19.54 3.85 11.96
C ASN A 90 -18.02 3.92 11.74
N TRP A 91 -17.51 4.91 10.98
CA TRP A 91 -16.10 5.15 10.66
C TRP A 91 -15.41 4.06 9.81
N ASP A 92 -16.04 2.91 9.64
CA ASP A 92 -15.50 1.79 8.85
C ASP A 92 -15.97 1.86 7.40
N ASP A 93 -17.21 2.29 7.17
CA ASP A 93 -17.78 2.44 5.85
C ASP A 93 -17.54 3.84 5.29
N ARG A 94 -17.28 3.88 3.98
CA ARG A 94 -17.10 5.12 3.23
C ARG A 94 -17.74 5.05 1.85
N GLU A 95 -18.18 6.19 1.39
CA GLU A 95 -18.64 6.41 0.01
C GLU A 95 -17.57 7.16 -0.76
N THR A 96 -17.25 6.72 -1.97
CA THR A 96 -16.39 7.47 -2.88
C THR A 96 -17.20 8.56 -3.55
N LEU A 97 -16.80 9.81 -3.37
CA LEU A 97 -17.43 10.97 -3.98
C LEU A 97 -16.91 11.22 -5.39
N PHE A 98 -15.58 11.09 -5.56
CA PHE A 98 -14.91 11.19 -6.86
C PHE A 98 -13.55 10.47 -6.84
N THR A 99 -13.09 10.12 -8.03
CA THR A 99 -11.74 9.62 -8.28
C THR A 99 -11.23 10.28 -9.56
N ASP A 100 -10.13 11.05 -9.46
CA ASP A 100 -9.45 11.66 -10.60
C ASP A 100 -8.02 11.11 -10.64
N LEU A 101 -7.76 10.24 -11.59
CA LEU A 101 -6.46 9.55 -11.70
C LEU A 101 -5.33 10.52 -12.05
N GLY A 102 -5.62 11.58 -12.84
CA GLY A 102 -4.61 12.56 -13.21
C GLY A 102 -3.33 11.91 -13.76
N ALA A 103 -2.19 12.30 -13.24
CA ALA A 103 -0.90 11.76 -13.64
C ALA A 103 -0.74 10.25 -13.37
N PHE A 104 -1.54 9.68 -12.48
CA PHE A 104 -1.46 8.27 -12.13
C PHE A 104 -2.07 7.35 -13.21
N GLU A 105 -2.92 7.88 -14.10
CA GLU A 105 -3.59 7.09 -15.16
C GLU A 105 -2.58 6.35 -16.07
N ASP A 106 -1.50 7.05 -16.44
CA ASP A 106 -0.45 6.50 -17.32
C ASP A 106 0.79 6.02 -16.53
N PHE A 107 0.70 5.95 -15.21
CA PHE A 107 1.84 5.59 -14.38
C PHE A 107 2.30 4.15 -14.63
N LYS A 108 3.59 4.02 -14.93
CA LYS A 108 4.30 2.73 -14.99
C LYS A 108 5.55 2.84 -14.15
N PRO A 109 5.67 2.07 -13.06
CA PRO A 109 6.84 2.10 -12.20
C PRO A 109 8.08 1.61 -12.96
N VAL A 110 9.14 2.40 -12.90
CA VAL A 110 10.47 2.04 -13.43
C VAL A 110 11.47 2.24 -12.31
N LEU A 111 12.23 1.19 -11.97
CA LEU A 111 13.23 1.24 -10.92
C LEU A 111 14.57 1.72 -11.47
N SER A 112 15.09 2.81 -10.90
CA SER A 112 16.49 3.21 -11.06
C SER A 112 17.43 2.15 -10.47
N LYS A 113 18.69 2.16 -10.88
CA LYS A 113 19.72 1.22 -10.38
C LYS A 113 19.88 1.26 -8.86
N SER A 114 19.69 2.44 -8.25
CA SER A 114 19.72 2.63 -6.79
C SER A 114 18.60 1.89 -6.06
N ASN A 115 17.46 1.67 -6.73
CA ASN A 115 16.27 1.07 -6.12
C ASN A 115 16.01 -0.40 -6.53
N GLN A 116 16.87 -1.02 -7.34
CA GLN A 116 16.68 -2.42 -7.76
C GLN A 116 17.13 -3.47 -6.70
N ASN A 117 17.84 -3.06 -5.65
CA ASN A 117 18.50 -4.00 -4.70
C ASN A 117 18.04 -3.85 -3.24
N HIS A 118 16.80 -3.41 -3.00
CA HIS A 118 16.27 -3.33 -1.65
C HIS A 118 16.08 -4.72 -1.03
N SER A 119 16.30 -4.82 0.30
CA SER A 119 16.07 -6.06 1.05
C SER A 119 14.59 -6.31 1.33
N HIS A 120 13.78 -5.25 1.38
CA HIS A 120 12.33 -5.32 1.59
C HIS A 120 11.62 -4.45 0.55
N ILE A 121 10.50 -4.94 0.05
CA ILE A 121 9.62 -4.23 -0.88
C ILE A 121 8.21 -4.23 -0.29
N PHE A 122 7.61 -3.07 -0.17
CA PHE A 122 6.21 -2.94 0.16
C PHE A 122 5.42 -2.47 -1.06
N LEU A 123 4.65 -3.38 -1.61
CA LEU A 123 3.71 -3.15 -2.70
C LEU A 123 2.41 -2.63 -2.09
N ALA A 124 2.39 -1.33 -1.83
CA ALA A 124 1.23 -0.66 -1.27
C ALA A 124 0.09 -0.59 -2.31
N ASN A 125 -1.10 -0.17 -1.90
CA ASN A 125 -2.31 -0.29 -2.70
C ASN A 125 -2.26 0.46 -4.04
N ILE A 126 -2.08 -0.30 -5.12
CA ILE A 126 -2.22 0.09 -6.55
C ILE A 126 -2.65 -1.13 -7.36
N HIS A 127 -2.88 -0.93 -8.68
CA HIS A 127 -3.23 -2.05 -9.56
C HIS A 127 -2.18 -3.17 -9.51
N PRO A 128 -2.58 -4.45 -9.37
CA PRO A 128 -1.64 -5.57 -9.23
C PRO A 128 -0.60 -5.70 -10.36
N ASP A 129 -0.96 -5.36 -11.61
CA ASP A 129 0.01 -5.39 -12.71
C ASP A 129 1.17 -4.39 -12.49
N LEU A 130 0.91 -3.24 -11.86
CA LEU A 130 1.96 -2.28 -11.51
C LEU A 130 2.82 -2.79 -10.34
N GLN A 131 2.22 -3.51 -9.39
CA GLN A 131 2.96 -4.20 -8.33
C GLN A 131 3.89 -5.27 -8.93
N GLN A 132 3.40 -6.06 -9.88
CA GLN A 132 4.20 -7.08 -10.56
C GLN A 132 5.39 -6.48 -11.32
N LEU A 133 5.20 -5.35 -12.01
CA LEU A 133 6.31 -4.65 -12.68
C LEU A 133 7.47 -4.27 -11.74
N VAL A 134 7.17 -3.97 -10.46
CA VAL A 134 8.22 -3.68 -9.46
C VAL A 134 8.94 -4.96 -9.03
N ILE A 135 8.21 -6.06 -8.84
CA ILE A 135 8.81 -7.37 -8.53
C ILE A 135 9.79 -7.77 -9.63
N ASP A 136 9.37 -7.69 -10.89
CA ASP A 136 10.13 -8.12 -12.07
C ASP A 136 11.44 -7.33 -12.27
N GLN A 137 11.44 -6.06 -11.84
CA GLN A 137 12.61 -5.18 -11.94
C GLN A 137 13.57 -5.31 -10.74
N SER A 138 13.16 -5.93 -9.65
CA SER A 138 13.97 -6.07 -8.44
C SER A 138 14.97 -7.20 -8.58
N LEU A 139 16.26 -6.87 -8.43
CA LEU A 139 17.39 -7.79 -8.64
C LEU A 139 17.80 -8.58 -7.39
N ASN A 140 17.40 -8.15 -6.19
CA ASN A 140 17.73 -8.87 -4.96
C ASN A 140 16.91 -10.17 -4.86
N SER A 141 17.58 -11.32 -4.98
CA SER A 141 16.94 -12.64 -4.91
C SER A 141 16.48 -13.05 -3.50
N SER A 142 17.02 -12.39 -2.47
CA SER A 142 16.67 -12.65 -1.06
C SER A 142 15.76 -11.58 -0.47
N LYS A 143 15.08 -10.81 -1.32
CA LYS A 143 14.13 -9.78 -0.88
C LYS A 143 12.90 -10.38 -0.19
N ILE A 144 12.36 -9.63 0.77
CA ILE A 144 11.06 -9.89 1.38
C ILE A 144 10.04 -8.96 0.72
N ILE A 145 8.95 -9.50 0.23
CA ILE A 145 7.89 -8.76 -0.45
C ILE A 145 6.63 -8.77 0.39
N ALA A 146 6.18 -7.58 0.76
CA ALA A 146 4.89 -7.36 1.41
C ALA A 146 3.92 -6.69 0.43
N ILE A 147 2.67 -7.13 0.42
CA ILE A 147 1.60 -6.58 -0.42
C ILE A 147 0.44 -6.07 0.43
N ASP A 148 -0.12 -4.93 0.04
CA ASP A 148 -1.45 -4.45 0.45
C ASP A 148 -2.37 -4.41 -0.77
N THR A 149 -3.67 -4.66 -0.57
CA THR A 149 -4.68 -4.68 -1.63
C THR A 149 -5.96 -3.98 -1.16
N MET A 150 -6.98 -3.94 -2.02
CA MET A 150 -8.30 -3.46 -1.68
C MET A 150 -9.37 -4.22 -2.47
N ASN A 151 -10.63 -4.08 -2.01
CA ASN A 151 -11.79 -4.71 -2.65
C ASN A 151 -11.88 -4.50 -4.17
N LEU A 152 -11.54 -3.31 -4.65
CA LEU A 152 -11.57 -3.02 -6.09
C LEU A 152 -10.71 -4.02 -6.88
N TRP A 153 -9.47 -4.24 -6.46
CA TRP A 153 -8.57 -5.16 -7.17
C TRP A 153 -8.98 -6.63 -7.03
N ILE A 154 -9.57 -6.98 -5.88
CA ILE A 154 -10.14 -8.32 -5.65
C ILE A 154 -11.29 -8.58 -6.64
N ASP A 155 -12.09 -7.56 -6.96
CA ASP A 155 -13.24 -7.68 -7.85
C ASP A 155 -12.85 -7.65 -9.33
N ILE A 156 -11.97 -6.72 -9.75
CA ILE A 156 -11.73 -6.47 -11.19
C ILE A 156 -10.38 -6.99 -11.72
N ALA A 157 -9.42 -7.34 -10.86
CA ALA A 157 -8.05 -7.74 -11.23
C ALA A 157 -7.59 -8.99 -10.47
N LYS A 158 -8.50 -9.93 -10.21
CA LYS A 158 -8.26 -11.08 -9.33
C LYS A 158 -7.10 -11.94 -9.79
N ASP A 159 -6.99 -12.23 -11.08
CA ASP A 159 -5.91 -13.07 -11.62
C ASP A 159 -4.54 -12.41 -11.47
N SER A 160 -4.45 -11.11 -11.78
CA SER A 160 -3.22 -10.32 -11.55
C SER A 160 -2.86 -10.26 -10.07
N LEU A 161 -3.85 -10.11 -9.19
CA LEU A 161 -3.63 -10.12 -7.74
C LEU A 161 -3.09 -11.48 -7.27
N HIS A 162 -3.63 -12.58 -7.77
CA HIS A 162 -3.12 -13.93 -7.46
C HIS A 162 -1.67 -14.13 -7.90
N ASN A 163 -1.25 -13.57 -9.05
CA ASN A 163 0.13 -13.64 -9.51
C ASN A 163 1.07 -12.89 -8.54
N VAL A 164 0.69 -11.69 -8.09
CA VAL A 164 1.49 -10.92 -7.12
C VAL A 164 1.53 -11.62 -5.77
N LEU A 165 0.41 -12.17 -5.29
CA LEU A 165 0.36 -12.92 -4.03
C LEU A 165 1.30 -14.13 -4.04
N SER A 166 1.36 -14.88 -5.14
CA SER A 166 2.26 -16.04 -5.27
C SER A 166 3.74 -15.68 -5.28
N SER A 167 4.07 -14.41 -5.50
CA SER A 167 5.42 -13.85 -5.47
C SER A 167 5.73 -13.08 -4.19
N SER A 168 4.79 -13.06 -3.24
CA SER A 168 4.88 -12.25 -2.01
C SER A 168 5.09 -13.13 -0.77
N ASP A 169 5.67 -12.53 0.27
CA ASP A 169 5.90 -13.19 1.58
C ASP A 169 4.86 -12.77 2.61
N ILE A 170 4.39 -11.52 2.55
CA ILE A 170 3.53 -10.92 3.57
C ILE A 170 2.30 -10.27 2.90
N LEU A 171 1.11 -10.60 3.39
CA LEU A 171 -0.15 -9.96 2.97
C LEU A 171 -0.70 -9.08 4.09
N PHE A 172 -0.96 -7.80 3.77
CA PHE A 172 -1.78 -6.90 4.58
C PHE A 172 -3.18 -6.82 3.96
N ILE A 173 -4.21 -7.11 4.76
CA ILE A 173 -5.60 -7.16 4.29
C ILE A 173 -6.54 -6.80 5.44
N ASN A 174 -7.72 -6.24 5.18
CA ASN A 174 -8.73 -6.09 6.22
C ASN A 174 -9.69 -7.31 6.27
N GLU A 175 -10.57 -7.36 7.29
CA GLU A 175 -11.48 -8.50 7.51
C GLU A 175 -12.43 -8.72 6.33
N SER A 176 -13.00 -7.66 5.77
CA SER A 176 -13.94 -7.75 4.64
C SER A 176 -13.25 -8.16 3.35
N GLU A 177 -12.07 -7.61 3.07
CA GLU A 177 -11.23 -7.98 1.94
C GLU A 177 -10.76 -9.44 2.04
N ALA A 178 -10.36 -9.89 3.26
CA ALA A 178 -9.96 -11.27 3.50
C ALA A 178 -11.11 -12.26 3.21
N SER A 179 -12.31 -11.93 3.65
CA SER A 179 -13.50 -12.73 3.34
C SER A 179 -13.82 -12.74 1.84
N LEU A 180 -13.75 -11.58 1.19
CA LEU A 180 -14.02 -11.42 -0.26
C LEU A 180 -13.02 -12.20 -1.11
N LEU A 181 -11.72 -12.11 -0.80
CA LEU A 181 -10.65 -12.75 -1.57
C LEU A 181 -10.63 -14.27 -1.37
N SER A 182 -10.81 -14.75 -0.14
CA SER A 182 -10.74 -16.16 0.22
C SER A 182 -12.08 -16.92 0.00
N GLY A 183 -13.21 -16.21 0.03
CA GLY A 183 -14.55 -16.82 0.10
C GLY A 183 -14.86 -17.47 1.44
N LYS A 184 -14.04 -17.22 2.48
CA LYS A 184 -14.21 -17.82 3.82
C LYS A 184 -14.98 -16.87 4.74
N LYS A 185 -15.59 -17.45 5.80
CA LYS A 185 -16.41 -16.70 6.76
C LYS A 185 -15.61 -16.14 7.95
N THR A 186 -14.47 -16.74 8.26
CA THR A 186 -13.65 -16.32 9.40
C THR A 186 -12.26 -15.86 8.93
N ILE A 187 -11.66 -14.95 9.67
CA ILE A 187 -10.29 -14.50 9.38
C ILE A 187 -9.27 -15.62 9.55
N TYR A 188 -9.54 -16.59 10.41
CA TYR A 188 -8.71 -17.78 10.63
C TYR A 188 -8.68 -18.68 9.40
N ASP A 189 -9.85 -18.99 8.83
CA ASP A 189 -9.94 -19.79 7.61
C ASP A 189 -9.35 -19.07 6.41
N SER A 190 -9.53 -17.74 6.35
CA SER A 190 -8.94 -16.90 5.30
C SER A 190 -7.42 -16.89 5.40
N ALA A 191 -6.87 -16.65 6.59
CA ALA A 191 -5.43 -16.63 6.82
C ALA A 191 -4.79 -17.99 6.55
N SER A 192 -5.41 -19.10 6.98
CA SER A 192 -4.94 -20.44 6.68
C SER A 192 -4.85 -20.67 5.18
N LEU A 193 -5.89 -20.32 4.40
CA LEU A 193 -5.87 -20.43 2.96
C LEU A 193 -4.71 -19.63 2.33
N PHE A 194 -4.48 -18.41 2.80
CA PHE A 194 -3.42 -17.56 2.27
C PHE A 194 -2.01 -18.10 2.61
N LEU A 195 -1.82 -18.65 3.80
CA LEU A 195 -0.58 -19.34 4.19
C LEU A 195 -0.36 -20.60 3.33
N ASP A 196 -1.40 -21.37 3.04
CA ASP A 196 -1.35 -22.55 2.15
C ASP A 196 -0.99 -22.17 0.69
N LEU A 197 -1.28 -20.93 0.26
CA LEU A 197 -0.86 -20.39 -1.03
C LEU A 197 0.62 -19.99 -1.08
N GLY A 198 1.35 -20.06 0.04
CA GLY A 198 2.79 -19.83 0.11
C GLY A 198 3.20 -18.53 0.80
N LEU A 199 2.25 -17.71 1.25
CA LEU A 199 2.57 -16.54 2.09
C LEU A 199 3.14 -17.01 3.45
N LYS A 200 4.10 -16.26 3.97
CA LYS A 200 4.73 -16.55 5.28
C LYS A 200 3.98 -15.90 6.44
N ILE A 201 3.40 -14.73 6.16
CA ILE A 201 2.70 -13.93 7.15
C ILE A 201 1.44 -13.32 6.51
N VAL A 202 0.33 -13.36 7.23
CA VAL A 202 -0.91 -12.65 6.90
C VAL A 202 -1.25 -11.72 8.05
N VAL A 203 -1.38 -10.42 7.76
CA VAL A 203 -1.78 -9.40 8.73
C VAL A 203 -3.18 -8.94 8.42
N VAL A 204 -4.14 -9.31 9.26
CA VAL A 204 -5.54 -8.89 9.11
C VAL A 204 -5.79 -7.63 9.94
N LYS A 205 -6.04 -6.52 9.25
CA LYS A 205 -6.37 -5.21 9.84
C LYS A 205 -7.82 -5.22 10.33
N LYS A 206 -8.07 -4.79 11.57
CA LYS A 206 -9.37 -4.86 12.26
C LYS A 206 -9.88 -3.49 12.72
N GLY A 207 -9.48 -2.43 12.03
CA GLY A 207 -9.86 -1.05 12.35
C GLY A 207 -9.52 -0.68 13.80
N GLY A 208 -10.49 -0.15 14.54
CA GLY A 208 -10.33 0.23 15.94
C GLY A 208 -10.01 -0.91 16.93
N GLN A 209 -10.08 -2.17 16.49
CA GLN A 209 -9.68 -3.33 17.28
C GLN A 209 -8.20 -3.72 17.10
N GLY A 210 -7.47 -3.03 16.19
CA GLY A 210 -6.07 -3.31 15.93
C GLY A 210 -5.83 -4.25 14.75
N ALA A 211 -4.96 -5.24 14.92
CA ALA A 211 -4.62 -6.21 13.88
C ALA A 211 -4.32 -7.59 14.48
N GLU A 212 -4.44 -8.61 13.65
CA GLU A 212 -4.07 -9.98 13.99
C GLU A 212 -3.11 -10.51 12.92
N LEU A 213 -1.93 -10.97 13.35
CA LEU A 213 -0.90 -11.56 12.51
C LEU A 213 -0.99 -13.07 12.60
N PHE A 214 -0.95 -13.73 11.46
CA PHE A 214 -0.96 -15.18 11.30
C PHE A 214 0.30 -15.64 10.60
N SER A 215 0.92 -16.68 11.11
CA SER A 215 1.99 -17.44 10.47
C SER A 215 1.79 -18.94 10.74
N ASN A 216 2.63 -19.79 10.14
CA ASN A 216 2.60 -21.23 10.45
C ASN A 216 3.07 -21.56 11.88
N GLU A 217 3.75 -20.62 12.55
CA GLU A 217 4.33 -20.85 13.88
C GLU A 217 3.48 -20.25 14.99
N GLU A 218 2.89 -19.08 14.74
CA GLU A 218 2.18 -18.34 15.79
C GLU A 218 1.08 -17.42 15.23
N ASN A 219 0.21 -17.00 16.15
CA ASN A 219 -0.82 -16.02 15.92
C ASN A 219 -0.69 -14.90 16.96
N ILE A 220 -0.49 -13.65 16.51
CA ILE A 220 -0.24 -12.51 17.38
C ILE A 220 -1.38 -11.49 17.22
N LYS A 221 -1.97 -11.06 18.35
CA LYS A 221 -2.97 -9.99 18.38
C LYS A 221 -2.36 -8.69 18.88
N ILE A 222 -2.58 -7.60 18.15
CA ILE A 222 -2.11 -6.26 18.51
C ILE A 222 -3.32 -5.34 18.58
N GLY A 223 -3.53 -4.71 19.73
CA GLY A 223 -4.60 -3.72 19.89
C GLY A 223 -4.30 -2.44 19.13
N ALA A 224 -5.35 -1.67 18.79
CA ALA A 224 -5.18 -0.35 18.21
C ALA A 224 -4.54 0.62 19.23
N TYR A 225 -3.74 1.55 18.71
CA TYR A 225 -3.25 2.68 19.49
C TYR A 225 -4.43 3.55 19.92
N LYS A 226 -4.46 3.92 21.20
CA LYS A 226 -5.51 4.78 21.80
C LYS A 226 -5.13 6.24 21.77
#